data_93474354ea844356e37b78d64598c75b
#
_entry.id   93474354ea844356e37b78d64598c75b
#
_cell.length_a   1.000
_cell.length_b   1.000
_cell.length_c   1.000
_cell.angle_alpha   90.00
_cell.angle_beta   90.00
_cell.angle_gamma   90.00
#
_symmetry.space_group_name_H-M   'P 1'
#
loop_
_entity.id
_entity.type
_entity.pdbx_description
1 polymer ?
#
loop_
_entity_poly.entity_id
_entity_poly.type
_entity_poly.pdbx_seq_one_letter_code
_entity_poly.pdbx_strand_id
1 'polypeptide(L)'
;FSFDRQKNAQNPYHKVSGGSYEYFEGMGLPELISEVKKVDDNTVQFVLTRPEAPFLADLAMDFASILSKEYADAMMKAGTPEKLDLNPIGTGPFQLQQYQKDSRIRYKAFDGYWGTKPQIDTLVFSITPDASVRYAKLQKNECQVMPYPNPADIARMKQDKSINLMEMPGLNVGYLSYNVQKKPLDDVKVRQALTYAVNKEAIIKAVYQGAGVSAKNLIPPTMWGYNDDVQDYTYDPEKAKALLKEAGLEKGFSIDLWAMPVQRPYNPNARRMAEMIQADWAKVGVQAKIVTYEWGEYLKRAKDGEHQTVMMGWTGDNGDPDNFFATLFSCAAAK
;
A
#
# COMPACT_ATOMS: atom_id res chain seq x y z
N PHE A 1 -18.07 18.62 8.33
CA PHE A 1 -17.80 17.70 9.44
C PHE A 1 -16.70 16.71 9.08
N SER A 2 -16.81 15.92 7.98
CA SER A 2 -15.92 14.83 7.63
C SER A 2 -14.44 15.28 7.44
N PHE A 3 -14.21 16.38 6.76
CA PHE A 3 -12.87 16.95 6.58
C PHE A 3 -12.40 17.72 7.81
N ASP A 4 -13.29 18.43 8.52
CA ASP A 4 -12.94 19.11 9.77
C ASP A 4 -12.51 18.11 10.86
N ARG A 5 -13.15 16.94 10.93
CA ARG A 5 -12.72 15.86 11.81
C ARG A 5 -11.25 15.47 11.60
N GLN A 6 -10.80 15.38 10.36
CA GLN A 6 -9.44 14.99 10.03
C GLN A 6 -8.43 16.12 10.22
N LYS A 7 -8.81 17.34 9.87
CA LYS A 7 -7.93 18.50 9.88
C LYS A 7 -7.81 19.21 11.23
N ASN A 8 -8.92 19.30 11.98
CA ASN A 8 -9.03 20.17 13.15
C ASN A 8 -8.90 19.37 14.45
N ALA A 9 -7.75 19.50 15.12
CA ALA A 9 -7.50 18.84 16.41
C ALA A 9 -8.49 19.27 17.54
N GLN A 10 -9.23 20.37 17.36
CA GLN A 10 -10.27 20.81 18.29
C GLN A 10 -11.65 20.17 17.99
N ASN A 11 -11.80 19.47 16.87
CA ASN A 11 -13.02 18.74 16.59
C ASN A 11 -13.17 17.60 17.61
N PRO A 12 -14.31 17.47 18.32
CA PRO A 12 -14.46 16.45 19.35
C PRO A 12 -14.33 15.02 18.84
N TYR A 13 -14.51 14.81 17.53
CA TYR A 13 -14.30 13.53 16.87
C TYR A 13 -12.87 13.28 16.40
N HIS A 14 -11.99 14.27 16.44
CA HIS A 14 -10.63 14.14 15.88
C HIS A 14 -9.85 12.97 16.50
N LYS A 15 -9.96 12.79 17.83
CA LYS A 15 -9.25 11.73 18.56
C LYS A 15 -10.04 10.44 18.76
N VAL A 16 -11.29 10.41 18.31
CA VAL A 16 -12.11 9.18 18.39
C VAL A 16 -11.49 8.11 17.47
N SER A 17 -11.42 6.87 17.97
CA SER A 17 -10.83 5.72 17.27
C SER A 17 -9.33 5.87 16.91
N GLY A 18 -8.59 6.68 17.69
CA GLY A 18 -7.14 6.82 17.59
C GLY A 18 -6.65 8.17 17.06
N GLY A 19 -7.41 8.86 16.22
CA GLY A 19 -7.09 10.20 15.72
C GLY A 19 -5.86 10.28 14.82
N SER A 20 -5.58 9.24 14.05
CA SER A 20 -4.54 9.20 13.02
C SER A 20 -5.20 9.20 11.63
N TYR A 21 -4.75 10.11 10.77
CA TYR A 21 -5.29 10.32 9.42
C TYR A 21 -4.16 10.27 8.38
N GLU A 22 -3.41 9.18 8.40
CA GLU A 22 -2.13 9.03 7.70
C GLU A 22 -2.22 9.32 6.19
N TYR A 23 -3.29 8.88 5.52
CA TYR A 23 -3.50 9.19 4.10
C TYR A 23 -3.81 10.66 3.86
N PHE A 24 -4.72 11.22 4.62
CA PHE A 24 -5.09 12.63 4.53
C PHE A 24 -3.88 13.56 4.78
N GLU A 25 -3.07 13.20 5.79
CA GLU A 25 -1.83 13.90 6.13
C GLU A 25 -0.74 13.67 5.08
N GLY A 26 -0.54 12.42 4.65
CA GLY A 26 0.48 12.05 3.66
C GLY A 26 0.27 12.68 2.28
N MET A 27 -0.98 12.96 1.91
CA MET A 27 -1.32 13.70 0.68
C MET A 27 -1.22 15.23 0.85
N GLY A 28 -0.81 15.72 2.04
CA GLY A 28 -0.65 17.15 2.31
C GLY A 28 -1.97 17.93 2.36
N LEU A 29 -3.10 17.26 2.55
CA LEU A 29 -4.42 17.89 2.52
C LEU A 29 -4.69 18.80 3.72
N PRO A 30 -4.12 18.59 4.94
CA PRO A 30 -4.28 19.54 6.04
C PRO A 30 -3.84 20.96 5.71
N GLU A 31 -2.72 21.12 4.99
CA GLU A 31 -2.17 22.41 4.58
C GLU A 31 -2.79 22.92 3.29
N LEU A 32 -3.22 22.00 2.41
CA LEU A 32 -3.81 22.33 1.12
C LEU A 32 -5.22 22.88 1.27
N ILE A 33 -6.09 22.21 2.03
CA ILE A 33 -7.47 22.64 2.23
C ILE A 33 -7.52 23.75 3.26
N SER A 34 -7.73 24.99 2.82
CA SER A 34 -7.94 26.14 3.72
C SER A 34 -9.28 26.02 4.42
N GLU A 35 -10.35 25.79 3.66
CA GLU A 35 -11.72 25.76 4.19
C GLU A 35 -12.60 24.84 3.34
N VAL A 36 -13.61 24.23 3.99
CA VAL A 36 -14.71 23.53 3.34
C VAL A 36 -16.01 24.24 3.72
N LYS A 37 -16.70 24.80 2.74
CA LYS A 37 -17.91 25.62 2.93
C LYS A 37 -19.15 24.94 2.38
N LYS A 38 -20.24 25.01 3.15
CA LYS A 38 -21.58 24.83 2.61
C LYS A 38 -22.01 26.15 1.96
N VAL A 39 -22.15 26.18 0.65
CA VAL A 39 -22.67 27.34 -0.07
C VAL A 39 -24.21 27.38 -0.01
N ASP A 40 -24.82 26.23 -0.29
CA ASP A 40 -26.26 25.98 -0.20
C ASP A 40 -26.54 24.50 0.10
N ASP A 41 -27.78 24.04 0.03
CA ASP A 41 -28.14 22.66 0.37
C ASP A 41 -27.60 21.62 -0.63
N ASN A 42 -27.16 22.03 -1.82
CA ASN A 42 -26.66 21.13 -2.87
C ASN A 42 -25.23 21.46 -3.30
N THR A 43 -24.59 22.49 -2.70
CA THR A 43 -23.29 22.98 -3.14
C THR A 43 -22.30 23.03 -1.97
N VAL A 44 -21.16 22.35 -2.16
CA VAL A 44 -20.00 22.42 -1.26
C VAL A 44 -18.83 23.06 -2.02
N GLN A 45 -18.13 23.97 -1.36
CA GLN A 45 -16.93 24.62 -1.88
C GLN A 45 -15.72 24.24 -1.04
N PHE A 46 -14.69 23.72 -1.71
CA PHE A 46 -13.36 23.58 -1.14
C PHE A 46 -12.51 24.80 -1.52
N VAL A 47 -11.94 25.46 -0.53
CA VAL A 47 -10.98 26.56 -0.73
C VAL A 47 -9.57 26.00 -0.49
N LEU A 48 -8.74 26.05 -1.51
CA LEU A 48 -7.38 25.55 -1.46
C LEU A 48 -6.39 26.71 -1.24
N THR A 49 -5.29 26.44 -0.57
CA THR A 49 -4.20 27.40 -0.35
C THR A 49 -3.36 27.67 -1.60
N ARG A 50 -3.39 26.71 -2.55
CA ARG A 50 -2.74 26.78 -3.86
C ARG A 50 -3.51 25.94 -4.88
N PRO A 51 -3.32 26.13 -6.19
CA PRO A 51 -3.78 25.18 -7.19
C PRO A 51 -3.13 23.81 -6.97
N GLU A 52 -3.93 22.73 -7.04
CA GLU A 52 -3.49 21.36 -6.87
C GLU A 52 -4.17 20.47 -7.90
N ALA A 53 -3.40 19.99 -8.88
CA ALA A 53 -3.94 19.23 -9.99
C ALA A 53 -4.58 17.89 -9.57
N PRO A 54 -3.96 17.09 -8.66
CA PRO A 54 -4.51 15.79 -8.23
C PRO A 54 -5.68 15.89 -7.25
N PHE A 55 -6.05 17.08 -6.77
CA PHE A 55 -7.03 17.26 -5.70
C PHE A 55 -8.36 16.51 -5.92
N LEU A 56 -8.90 16.51 -7.15
CA LEU A 56 -10.14 15.78 -7.43
C LEU A 56 -9.94 14.25 -7.41
N ALA A 57 -8.76 13.78 -7.80
CA ALA A 57 -8.40 12.36 -7.69
C ALA A 57 -8.26 11.93 -6.23
N ASP A 58 -7.71 12.81 -5.38
CA ASP A 58 -7.58 12.57 -3.93
C ASP A 58 -8.94 12.50 -3.24
N LEU A 59 -9.93 13.28 -3.70
CA LEU A 59 -11.31 13.19 -3.19
C LEU A 59 -12.02 11.88 -3.56
N ALA A 60 -11.48 11.08 -4.48
CA ALA A 60 -11.98 9.74 -4.80
C ALA A 60 -11.43 8.65 -3.85
N MET A 61 -10.51 8.99 -2.96
CA MET A 61 -9.93 8.06 -2.00
C MET A 61 -10.85 7.85 -0.79
N ASP A 62 -10.65 6.75 -0.07
CA ASP A 62 -11.51 6.31 1.03
C ASP A 62 -11.56 7.29 2.21
N PHE A 63 -10.47 7.97 2.54
CA PHE A 63 -10.44 8.99 3.59
C PHE A 63 -11.37 10.19 3.31
N ALA A 64 -11.70 10.44 2.04
CA ALA A 64 -12.63 11.49 1.63
C ALA A 64 -14.10 11.10 1.73
N SER A 65 -14.41 9.89 2.22
CA SER A 65 -15.78 9.44 2.46
C SER A 65 -16.54 10.38 3.38
N ILE A 66 -17.77 10.70 3.00
CA ILE A 66 -18.62 11.64 3.76
C ILE A 66 -19.37 10.91 4.87
N LEU A 67 -19.16 11.35 6.09
CA LEU A 67 -19.79 10.83 7.29
C LEU A 67 -21.03 11.65 7.67
N SER A 68 -22.07 11.00 8.21
CA SER A 68 -23.25 11.71 8.71
C SER A 68 -22.92 12.44 10.01
N LYS A 69 -23.07 13.77 9.99
CA LYS A 69 -22.90 14.60 11.19
C LYS A 69 -24.01 14.32 12.20
N GLU A 70 -25.25 14.14 11.76
CA GLU A 70 -26.40 13.84 12.62
C GLU A 70 -26.19 12.54 13.40
N TYR A 71 -25.68 11.51 12.71
CA TYR A 71 -25.34 10.24 13.36
C TYR A 71 -24.18 10.42 14.34
N ALA A 72 -23.14 11.17 13.96
CA ALA A 72 -22.03 11.49 14.85
C ALA A 72 -22.54 12.21 16.13
N ASP A 73 -23.38 13.26 15.99
CA ASP A 73 -23.91 13.99 17.12
C ASP A 73 -24.75 13.07 18.04
N ALA A 74 -25.56 12.17 17.45
CA ALA A 74 -26.32 11.18 18.20
C ALA A 74 -25.45 10.21 18.99
N MET A 75 -24.36 9.69 18.39
CA MET A 75 -23.42 8.78 19.04
C MET A 75 -22.63 9.49 20.15
N MET A 76 -22.22 10.72 19.93
CA MET A 76 -21.56 11.53 20.96
C MET A 76 -22.49 11.75 22.17
N LYS A 77 -23.75 12.14 21.92
CA LYS A 77 -24.76 12.33 22.97
C LYS A 77 -25.05 11.04 23.73
N ALA A 78 -25.01 9.91 23.04
CA ALA A 78 -25.20 8.58 23.64
C ALA A 78 -24.00 8.07 24.43
N GLY A 79 -22.85 8.79 24.42
CA GLY A 79 -21.61 8.37 25.06
C GLY A 79 -20.89 7.20 24.36
N THR A 80 -21.19 6.98 23.07
CA THR A 80 -20.61 5.90 22.27
C THR A 80 -20.07 6.44 20.92
N PRO A 81 -19.16 7.45 20.92
CA PRO A 81 -18.73 8.11 19.69
C PRO A 81 -17.99 7.17 18.73
N GLU A 82 -17.31 6.13 19.24
CA GLU A 82 -16.62 5.11 18.45
C GLU A 82 -17.54 4.33 17.50
N LYS A 83 -18.84 4.33 17.76
CA LYS A 83 -19.83 3.71 16.85
C LYS A 83 -19.88 4.37 15.48
N LEU A 84 -19.48 5.62 15.36
CA LEU A 84 -19.35 6.26 14.04
C LEU A 84 -18.46 5.45 13.11
N ASP A 85 -17.37 4.88 13.63
CA ASP A 85 -16.38 4.12 12.87
C ASP A 85 -16.65 2.60 12.88
N LEU A 86 -17.19 2.07 13.99
CA LEU A 86 -17.47 0.63 14.14
C LEU A 86 -18.79 0.19 13.49
N ASN A 87 -19.77 1.08 13.43
CA ASN A 87 -21.08 0.84 12.87
C ASN A 87 -21.48 1.98 11.90
N PRO A 88 -20.66 2.20 10.85
CA PRO A 88 -20.88 3.33 9.95
C PRO A 88 -22.22 3.24 9.23
N ILE A 89 -22.81 4.39 8.97
CA ILE A 89 -23.94 4.56 8.06
C ILE A 89 -23.50 5.40 6.86
N GLY A 90 -24.11 5.16 5.72
CA GLY A 90 -23.74 5.86 4.48
C GLY A 90 -24.84 5.75 3.42
N THR A 91 -24.52 6.27 2.24
CA THR A 91 -25.43 6.33 1.09
C THR A 91 -25.05 5.33 -0.01
N GLY A 92 -24.14 4.42 0.27
CA GLY A 92 -23.69 3.39 -0.68
C GLY A 92 -24.70 2.27 -0.88
N PRO A 93 -24.42 1.35 -1.85
CA PRO A 93 -25.37 0.28 -2.21
C PRO A 93 -25.50 -0.82 -1.16
N PHE A 94 -24.60 -0.88 -0.19
CA PHE A 94 -24.60 -1.89 0.87
C PHE A 94 -24.51 -1.26 2.25
N GLN A 95 -25.17 -1.90 3.22
CA GLN A 95 -25.13 -1.55 4.64
C GLN A 95 -24.31 -2.57 5.42
N LEU A 96 -23.43 -2.10 6.31
CA LEU A 96 -22.69 -2.96 7.23
C LEU A 96 -23.66 -3.67 8.18
N GLN A 97 -23.54 -4.99 8.26
CA GLN A 97 -24.28 -5.84 9.19
C GLN A 97 -23.42 -6.31 10.34
N GLN A 98 -22.20 -6.70 10.04
CA GLN A 98 -21.27 -7.25 11.02
C GLN A 98 -19.84 -7.06 10.58
N TYR A 99 -18.99 -6.63 11.50
CA TYR A 99 -17.55 -6.75 11.40
C TYR A 99 -17.04 -7.67 12.52
N GLN A 100 -16.46 -8.79 12.17
CA GLN A 100 -15.78 -9.69 13.07
C GLN A 100 -14.29 -9.67 12.72
N LYS A 101 -13.50 -9.04 13.57
CA LYS A 101 -12.05 -8.85 13.36
C LYS A 101 -11.39 -10.19 13.03
N ASP A 102 -10.46 -10.15 12.07
CA ASP A 102 -9.68 -11.29 11.58
C ASP A 102 -10.49 -12.46 10.99
N SER A 103 -11.80 -12.31 10.82
CA SER A 103 -12.70 -13.35 10.34
C SER A 103 -13.50 -12.92 9.12
N ARG A 104 -14.40 -11.95 9.26
CA ARG A 104 -15.28 -11.53 8.15
C ARG A 104 -15.88 -10.16 8.34
N ILE A 105 -16.27 -9.56 7.20
CA ILE A 105 -17.12 -8.38 7.15
C ILE A 105 -18.35 -8.76 6.34
N ARG A 106 -19.54 -8.52 6.87
CA ARG A 106 -20.81 -8.84 6.24
C ARG A 106 -21.60 -7.58 5.97
N TYR A 107 -22.13 -7.47 4.78
CA TYR A 107 -23.01 -6.41 4.32
C TYR A 107 -24.32 -6.98 3.80
N LYS A 108 -25.39 -6.18 3.85
CA LYS A 108 -26.67 -6.39 3.21
C LYS A 108 -26.89 -5.30 2.15
N ALA A 109 -27.52 -5.66 1.02
CA ALA A 109 -27.97 -4.66 0.06
C ALA A 109 -28.87 -3.59 0.72
N PHE A 110 -28.66 -2.36 0.34
CA PHE A 110 -29.43 -1.23 0.87
C PHE A 110 -30.66 -0.96 0.00
N ASP A 111 -31.85 -1.23 0.53
CA ASP A 111 -33.10 -1.06 -0.22
C ASP A 111 -33.39 0.40 -0.58
N GLY A 112 -32.91 1.36 0.22
CA GLY A 112 -33.04 2.79 -0.02
C GLY A 112 -31.92 3.40 -0.86
N TYR A 113 -31.08 2.58 -1.53
CA TYR A 113 -30.00 3.10 -2.34
C TYR A 113 -30.53 3.95 -3.51
N TRP A 114 -29.96 5.13 -3.70
CA TRP A 114 -30.37 6.11 -4.72
C TRP A 114 -30.03 5.73 -6.17
N GLY A 115 -29.09 4.81 -6.37
CA GLY A 115 -28.67 4.33 -7.67
C GLY A 115 -29.31 2.96 -8.03
N THR A 116 -28.68 2.25 -8.95
CA THR A 116 -29.13 0.89 -9.34
C THR A 116 -28.89 -0.07 -8.18
N LYS A 117 -29.96 -0.73 -7.71
CA LYS A 117 -29.89 -1.71 -6.63
C LYS A 117 -28.92 -2.86 -7.00
N PRO A 118 -28.07 -3.30 -6.05
CA PRO A 118 -27.23 -4.47 -6.25
C PRO A 118 -28.06 -5.72 -6.61
N GLN A 119 -27.49 -6.58 -7.46
CA GLN A 119 -28.11 -7.86 -7.83
C GLN A 119 -27.92 -8.94 -6.77
N ILE A 120 -27.06 -8.72 -5.79
CA ILE A 120 -26.81 -9.63 -4.66
C ILE A 120 -27.37 -9.02 -3.38
N ASP A 121 -28.01 -9.83 -2.54
CA ASP A 121 -28.60 -9.38 -1.27
C ASP A 121 -27.58 -9.30 -0.15
N THR A 122 -26.57 -10.17 -0.17
CA THR A 122 -25.55 -10.27 0.88
C THR A 122 -24.17 -10.31 0.26
N LEU A 123 -23.29 -9.44 0.74
CA LEU A 123 -21.87 -9.41 0.39
C LEU A 123 -21.05 -9.78 1.64
N VAL A 124 -20.17 -10.77 1.53
CA VAL A 124 -19.29 -11.19 2.63
C VAL A 124 -17.83 -11.14 2.20
N PHE A 125 -17.02 -10.37 2.90
CA PHE A 125 -15.57 -10.46 2.81
C PHE A 125 -15.06 -11.45 3.86
N SER A 126 -14.59 -12.63 3.41
CA SER A 126 -13.94 -13.63 4.26
C SER A 126 -12.47 -13.31 4.38
N ILE A 127 -12.02 -12.91 5.56
CA ILE A 127 -10.61 -12.56 5.83
C ILE A 127 -9.80 -13.86 5.84
N THR A 128 -9.05 -14.09 4.77
CA THR A 128 -8.26 -15.32 4.57
C THR A 128 -6.87 -14.90 4.05
N PRO A 129 -5.87 -14.70 4.93
CA PRO A 129 -4.56 -14.17 4.54
C PRO A 129 -3.79 -15.09 3.58
N ASP A 130 -3.85 -16.41 3.76
CA ASP A 130 -3.14 -17.38 2.94
C ASP A 130 -3.79 -17.57 1.56
N ALA A 131 -3.01 -17.39 0.49
CA ALA A 131 -3.50 -17.48 -0.89
C ALA A 131 -3.89 -18.90 -1.30
N SER A 132 -3.23 -19.93 -0.78
CA SER A 132 -3.55 -21.32 -1.09
C SER A 132 -4.87 -21.72 -0.46
N VAL A 133 -5.15 -21.22 0.75
CA VAL A 133 -6.44 -21.39 1.43
C VAL A 133 -7.55 -20.66 0.68
N ARG A 134 -7.29 -19.43 0.19
CA ARG A 134 -8.26 -18.70 -0.66
C ARG A 134 -8.60 -19.51 -1.93
N TYR A 135 -7.58 -20.07 -2.58
CA TYR A 135 -7.79 -20.88 -3.78
C TYR A 135 -8.60 -22.15 -3.48
N ALA A 136 -8.29 -22.85 -2.39
CA ALA A 136 -9.06 -24.03 -1.97
C ALA A 136 -10.53 -23.69 -1.69
N LYS A 137 -10.83 -22.55 -1.07
CA LYS A 137 -12.19 -22.06 -0.85
C LYS A 137 -12.91 -21.74 -2.17
N LEU A 138 -12.22 -21.12 -3.13
CA LEU A 138 -12.77 -20.87 -4.46
C LEU A 138 -13.14 -22.17 -5.17
N GLN A 139 -12.24 -23.16 -5.19
CA GLN A 139 -12.48 -24.47 -5.80
C GLN A 139 -13.66 -25.23 -5.17
N LYS A 140 -13.91 -25.04 -3.88
CA LYS A 140 -15.05 -25.65 -3.16
C LYS A 140 -16.32 -24.81 -3.22
N ASN A 141 -16.29 -23.68 -3.95
CA ASN A 141 -17.39 -22.72 -3.99
C ASN A 141 -17.80 -22.15 -2.61
N GLU A 142 -16.86 -22.15 -1.65
CA GLU A 142 -17.03 -21.46 -0.37
C GLU A 142 -16.88 -19.93 -0.52
N CYS A 143 -16.14 -19.49 -1.53
CA CYS A 143 -16.03 -18.11 -1.99
C CYS A 143 -16.21 -18.05 -3.50
N GLN A 144 -16.83 -17.00 -4.01
CA GLN A 144 -17.09 -16.81 -5.45
C GLN A 144 -16.01 -15.96 -6.14
N VAL A 145 -15.26 -15.19 -5.37
CA VAL A 145 -14.16 -14.35 -5.86
C VAL A 145 -12.97 -14.49 -4.92
N MET A 146 -11.76 -14.59 -5.46
CA MET A 146 -10.53 -14.47 -4.70
C MET A 146 -9.56 -13.51 -5.40
N PRO A 147 -9.00 -12.53 -4.71
CA PRO A 147 -7.92 -11.69 -5.22
C PRO A 147 -6.55 -12.33 -4.97
N TYR A 148 -5.55 -11.89 -5.75
CA TYR A 148 -4.13 -12.13 -5.51
C TYR A 148 -3.76 -13.62 -5.30
N PRO A 149 -3.97 -14.49 -6.32
CA PRO A 149 -3.51 -15.87 -6.25
C PRO A 149 -1.98 -15.95 -6.15
N ASN A 150 -1.48 -17.09 -5.69
CA ASN A 150 -0.05 -17.36 -5.83
C ASN A 150 0.33 -17.40 -7.31
N PRO A 151 1.40 -16.75 -7.75
CA PRO A 151 1.87 -16.84 -9.13
C PRO A 151 2.06 -18.29 -9.61
N ALA A 152 2.50 -19.19 -8.73
CA ALA A 152 2.66 -20.62 -9.02
C ALA A 152 1.36 -21.32 -9.39
N ASP A 153 0.20 -20.82 -8.95
CA ASP A 153 -1.10 -21.42 -9.21
C ASP A 153 -1.75 -20.94 -10.53
N ILE A 154 -1.26 -19.83 -11.10
CA ILE A 154 -1.87 -19.20 -12.29
C ILE A 154 -1.95 -20.16 -13.47
N ALA A 155 -0.88 -20.91 -13.74
CA ALA A 155 -0.87 -21.86 -14.86
C ALA A 155 -1.96 -22.94 -14.71
N ARG A 156 -2.19 -23.43 -13.49
CA ARG A 156 -3.25 -24.40 -13.17
C ARG A 156 -4.63 -23.74 -13.26
N MET A 157 -4.79 -22.52 -12.77
CA MET A 157 -6.04 -21.77 -12.85
C MET A 157 -6.47 -21.52 -14.30
N LYS A 158 -5.52 -21.23 -15.21
CA LYS A 158 -5.81 -21.07 -16.64
C LYS A 158 -6.37 -22.34 -17.32
N GLN A 159 -6.07 -23.50 -16.76
CA GLN A 159 -6.55 -24.80 -17.29
C GLN A 159 -7.88 -25.22 -16.66
N ASP A 160 -8.28 -24.64 -15.55
CA ASP A 160 -9.50 -24.95 -14.82
C ASP A 160 -10.70 -24.22 -15.43
N LYS A 161 -11.52 -24.96 -16.18
CA LYS A 161 -12.72 -24.40 -16.86
C LYS A 161 -13.83 -23.95 -15.89
N SER A 162 -13.75 -24.33 -14.62
CA SER A 162 -14.71 -23.90 -13.59
C SER A 162 -14.40 -22.51 -13.04
N ILE A 163 -13.22 -21.96 -13.36
CA ILE A 163 -12.73 -20.68 -12.87
C ILE A 163 -12.64 -19.69 -14.04
N ASN A 164 -13.11 -18.48 -13.82
CA ASN A 164 -12.83 -17.35 -14.70
C ASN A 164 -11.64 -16.56 -14.14
N LEU A 165 -10.45 -16.78 -14.72
CA LEU A 165 -9.25 -16.05 -14.33
C LEU A 165 -9.15 -14.73 -15.09
N MET A 166 -9.16 -13.63 -14.37
CA MET A 166 -8.99 -12.27 -14.91
C MET A 166 -7.61 -11.75 -14.54
N GLU A 167 -6.80 -11.42 -15.53
CA GLU A 167 -5.47 -10.85 -15.35
C GLU A 167 -5.42 -9.45 -15.95
N MET A 168 -4.88 -8.51 -15.21
CA MET A 168 -4.70 -7.12 -15.64
C MET A 168 -3.41 -6.55 -15.03
N PRO A 169 -2.62 -5.76 -15.79
CA PRO A 169 -1.52 -5.01 -15.21
C PRO A 169 -2.01 -4.11 -14.08
N GLY A 170 -1.45 -4.27 -12.88
CA GLY A 170 -1.83 -3.51 -11.71
C GLY A 170 -1.04 -2.21 -11.57
N LEU A 171 -1.56 -1.28 -10.77
CA LEU A 171 -0.86 -0.06 -10.37
C LEU A 171 0.05 -0.34 -9.16
N ASN A 172 0.92 -1.34 -9.29
CA ASN A 172 1.75 -1.81 -8.18
C ASN A 172 3.23 -1.60 -8.46
N VAL A 173 3.97 -1.09 -7.46
CA VAL A 173 5.43 -1.07 -7.47
C VAL A 173 5.94 -1.63 -6.15
N GLY A 174 6.70 -2.74 -6.21
CA GLY A 174 7.44 -3.28 -5.09
C GLY A 174 8.88 -2.76 -5.11
N TYR A 175 9.43 -2.38 -3.97
CA TYR A 175 10.77 -1.84 -3.87
C TYR A 175 11.51 -2.30 -2.61
N LEU A 176 12.82 -2.19 -2.66
CA LEU A 176 13.71 -2.24 -1.51
C LEU A 176 14.19 -0.80 -1.22
N SER A 177 13.89 -0.31 -0.04
CA SER A 177 14.28 1.03 0.40
C SER A 177 15.54 0.98 1.25
N TYR A 178 16.38 2.01 1.13
CA TYR A 178 17.59 2.24 1.91
C TYR A 178 17.38 3.42 2.85
N ASN A 179 17.58 3.21 4.16
CA ASN A 179 17.52 4.30 5.12
C ASN A 179 18.84 5.11 5.06
N VAL A 180 18.79 6.26 4.41
CA VAL A 180 19.95 7.12 4.18
C VAL A 180 20.50 7.78 5.46
N GLN A 181 19.77 7.71 6.57
CA GLN A 181 20.24 8.19 7.88
C GLN A 181 21.04 7.12 8.65
N LYS A 182 21.08 5.90 8.16
CA LYS A 182 21.82 4.77 8.77
C LYS A 182 23.11 4.49 8.01
N LYS A 183 24.24 4.48 8.74
CA LYS A 183 25.50 4.04 8.13
C LYS A 183 25.48 2.54 7.79
N PRO A 184 26.13 2.14 6.70
CA PRO A 184 26.85 2.94 5.72
C PRO A 184 25.98 3.45 4.55
N LEU A 185 24.66 3.45 4.68
CA LEU A 185 23.71 3.79 3.62
C LEU A 185 23.58 5.31 3.36
N ASP A 186 24.22 6.16 4.17
CA ASP A 186 24.40 7.58 3.92
C ASP A 186 25.31 7.83 2.69
N ASP A 187 26.21 6.90 2.35
CA ASP A 187 27.02 6.96 1.14
C ASP A 187 26.24 6.45 -0.09
N VAL A 188 26.13 7.27 -1.12
CA VAL A 188 25.47 6.93 -2.38
C VAL A 188 26.15 5.76 -3.10
N LYS A 189 27.48 5.62 -3.02
CA LYS A 189 28.22 4.52 -3.64
C LYS A 189 27.83 3.18 -3.03
N VAL A 190 27.58 3.14 -1.73
CA VAL A 190 27.13 1.93 -1.04
C VAL A 190 25.74 1.53 -1.53
N ARG A 191 24.80 2.50 -1.62
CA ARG A 191 23.45 2.22 -2.14
C ARG A 191 23.48 1.73 -3.59
N GLN A 192 24.30 2.37 -4.44
CA GLN A 192 24.51 1.93 -5.82
C GLN A 192 25.11 0.52 -5.90
N ALA A 193 26.12 0.22 -5.08
CA ALA A 193 26.73 -1.10 -5.01
C ALA A 193 25.71 -2.17 -4.63
N LEU A 194 24.90 -1.94 -3.59
CA LEU A 194 23.86 -2.86 -3.16
C LEU A 194 22.81 -3.07 -4.27
N THR A 195 22.51 -2.04 -5.06
CA THR A 195 21.56 -2.12 -6.17
C THR A 195 22.15 -2.93 -7.34
N TYR A 196 23.40 -2.69 -7.73
CA TYR A 196 24.09 -3.49 -8.77
C TYR A 196 24.27 -4.96 -8.36
N ALA A 197 24.36 -5.25 -7.07
CA ALA A 197 24.53 -6.61 -6.57
C ALA A 197 23.24 -7.45 -6.61
N VAL A 198 22.06 -6.87 -6.85
CA VAL A 198 20.78 -7.61 -6.86
C VAL A 198 20.41 -8.08 -8.25
N ASN A 199 20.23 -9.39 -8.42
CA ASN A 199 19.76 -10.00 -9.66
C ASN A 199 18.23 -9.93 -9.75
N LYS A 200 17.70 -8.80 -10.22
CA LYS A 200 16.25 -8.56 -10.34
C LYS A 200 15.57 -9.57 -11.27
N GLU A 201 16.20 -9.93 -12.37
CA GLU A 201 15.63 -10.92 -13.32
C GLU A 201 15.43 -12.29 -12.68
N ALA A 202 16.44 -12.77 -11.93
CA ALA A 202 16.33 -14.03 -11.21
C ALA A 202 15.20 -13.99 -10.15
N ILE A 203 15.06 -12.87 -9.44
CA ILE A 203 13.98 -12.65 -8.46
C ILE A 203 12.61 -12.67 -9.15
N ILE A 204 12.44 -11.93 -10.25
CA ILE A 204 11.18 -11.88 -10.99
C ILE A 204 10.82 -13.29 -11.47
N LYS A 205 11.76 -14.03 -12.03
CA LYS A 205 11.51 -15.40 -12.47
C LYS A 205 11.12 -16.34 -11.32
N ALA A 206 11.80 -16.24 -10.18
CA ALA A 206 11.59 -17.17 -9.06
C ALA A 206 10.42 -16.82 -8.16
N VAL A 207 10.11 -15.53 -8.01
CA VAL A 207 9.10 -15.03 -7.04
C VAL A 207 7.80 -14.64 -7.75
N TYR A 208 7.90 -13.93 -8.87
CA TYR A 208 6.71 -13.45 -9.61
C TYR A 208 6.25 -14.40 -10.71
N GLN A 209 7.11 -15.29 -11.21
CA GLN A 209 6.79 -16.34 -12.19
C GLN A 209 6.01 -15.81 -13.41
N GLY A 210 6.39 -14.63 -13.92
CA GLY A 210 5.74 -13.96 -15.04
C GLY A 210 4.64 -12.96 -14.65
N ALA A 211 4.28 -12.87 -13.37
CA ALA A 211 3.29 -11.89 -12.89
C ALA A 211 3.89 -10.51 -12.54
N GLY A 212 5.09 -10.21 -13.03
CA GLY A 212 5.76 -8.93 -12.78
C GLY A 212 6.88 -8.66 -13.76
N VAL A 213 7.29 -7.40 -13.84
CA VAL A 213 8.43 -6.92 -14.63
C VAL A 213 9.38 -6.10 -13.76
N SER A 214 10.65 -5.93 -14.19
CA SER A 214 11.58 -5.08 -13.48
C SER A 214 11.12 -3.63 -13.52
N ALA A 215 11.05 -3.00 -12.34
CA ALA A 215 10.75 -1.58 -12.23
C ALA A 215 12.01 -0.74 -12.46
N LYS A 216 11.89 0.27 -13.30
CA LYS A 216 12.91 1.30 -13.56
C LYS A 216 12.41 2.72 -13.28
N ASN A 217 11.11 2.86 -12.98
CA ASN A 217 10.48 4.08 -12.51
C ASN A 217 9.82 3.85 -11.15
N LEU A 218 9.46 4.94 -10.50
CA LEU A 218 8.72 4.95 -9.23
C LEU A 218 7.22 4.73 -9.41
N ILE A 219 6.75 4.73 -10.66
CA ILE A 219 5.36 4.46 -11.06
C ILE A 219 5.33 3.30 -12.05
N PRO A 220 4.23 2.54 -12.14
CA PRO A 220 4.11 1.44 -13.09
C PRO A 220 3.97 1.92 -14.54
N PRO A 221 4.35 1.08 -15.54
CA PRO A 221 4.34 1.48 -16.96
C PRO A 221 2.96 1.76 -17.54
N THR A 222 1.89 1.37 -16.84
CA THR A 222 0.49 1.64 -17.23
C THR A 222 0.02 3.04 -16.81
N MET A 223 0.83 3.76 -16.03
CA MET A 223 0.47 5.07 -15.51
C MET A 223 1.00 6.18 -16.43
N TRP A 224 0.20 7.22 -16.63
CA TRP A 224 0.65 8.39 -17.38
C TRP A 224 1.84 9.06 -16.70
N GLY A 225 2.73 9.66 -17.46
CA GLY A 225 4.00 10.22 -16.95
C GLY A 225 5.11 9.20 -16.77
N TYR A 226 4.87 7.90 -17.04
CA TYR A 226 5.95 6.91 -17.07
C TYR A 226 6.99 7.26 -18.13
N ASN A 227 8.28 7.19 -17.76
CA ASN A 227 9.37 7.51 -18.67
C ASN A 227 10.18 6.24 -19.03
N ASP A 228 10.06 5.81 -20.28
CA ASP A 228 10.79 4.65 -20.81
C ASP A 228 12.28 4.90 -20.98
N ASP A 229 12.73 6.16 -21.05
CA ASP A 229 14.14 6.50 -21.24
C ASP A 229 14.99 6.35 -19.96
N VAL A 230 14.36 6.15 -18.81
CA VAL A 230 15.06 5.89 -17.55
C VAL A 230 15.86 4.61 -17.66
N GLN A 231 17.17 4.70 -17.44
CA GLN A 231 18.07 3.55 -17.45
C GLN A 231 18.04 2.87 -16.09
N ASP A 232 17.80 1.55 -16.11
CA ASP A 232 17.82 0.74 -14.90
C ASP A 232 19.26 0.31 -14.54
N TYR A 233 19.45 -0.02 -13.27
CA TYR A 233 20.65 -0.69 -12.79
C TYR A 233 20.62 -2.17 -13.22
N THR A 234 21.58 -2.56 -14.04
CA THR A 234 21.76 -3.97 -14.43
C THR A 234 22.55 -4.72 -13.36
N TYR A 235 22.27 -6.02 -13.20
CA TYR A 235 23.03 -6.87 -12.28
C TYR A 235 24.51 -6.91 -12.66
N ASP A 236 25.38 -6.38 -11.81
CA ASP A 236 26.83 -6.31 -12.00
C ASP A 236 27.57 -6.40 -10.65
N PRO A 237 27.83 -7.61 -10.15
CA PRO A 237 28.51 -7.78 -8.87
C PRO A 237 29.97 -7.28 -8.87
N GLU A 238 30.65 -7.23 -10.01
CA GLU A 238 32.00 -6.70 -10.05
C GLU A 238 32.00 -5.17 -9.91
N LYS A 239 31.07 -4.49 -10.55
CA LYS A 239 30.85 -3.07 -10.34
C LYS A 239 30.45 -2.75 -8.89
N ALA A 240 29.62 -3.61 -8.30
CA ALA A 240 29.25 -3.50 -6.89
C ALA A 240 30.48 -3.57 -5.97
N LYS A 241 31.37 -4.54 -6.17
CA LYS A 241 32.63 -4.65 -5.43
C LYS A 241 33.53 -3.43 -5.60
N ALA A 242 33.64 -2.92 -6.84
CA ALA A 242 34.43 -1.72 -7.12
C ALA A 242 33.92 -0.51 -6.34
N LEU A 243 32.59 -0.28 -6.33
CA LEU A 243 31.97 0.81 -5.58
C LEU A 243 32.14 0.65 -4.06
N LEU A 244 32.02 -0.57 -3.52
CA LEU A 244 32.29 -0.84 -2.11
C LEU A 244 33.74 -0.55 -1.74
N LYS A 245 34.69 -0.88 -2.61
CA LYS A 245 36.10 -0.55 -2.41
C LYS A 245 36.33 0.97 -2.42
N GLU A 246 35.72 1.69 -3.34
CA GLU A 246 35.77 3.15 -3.37
C GLU A 246 35.17 3.80 -2.12
N ALA A 247 34.18 3.16 -1.50
CA ALA A 247 33.59 3.57 -0.23
C ALA A 247 34.38 3.13 1.00
N GLY A 248 35.54 2.44 0.82
CA GLY A 248 36.38 1.91 1.90
C GLY A 248 35.79 0.69 2.61
N LEU A 249 34.88 -0.02 1.96
CA LEU A 249 34.15 -1.17 2.50
C LEU A 249 34.48 -2.49 1.79
N GLU A 250 35.67 -2.61 1.22
CA GLU A 250 36.12 -3.83 0.51
C GLU A 250 36.16 -5.07 1.40
N LYS A 251 36.24 -4.91 2.72
CA LYS A 251 36.20 -6.01 3.70
C LYS A 251 34.75 -6.48 4.00
N GLY A 252 33.77 -5.83 3.40
CA GLY A 252 32.37 -6.09 3.64
C GLY A 252 31.83 -5.49 4.94
N PHE A 253 30.54 -5.68 5.17
CA PHE A 253 29.84 -5.22 6.37
C PHE A 253 28.55 -6.03 6.58
N SER A 254 27.94 -5.87 7.75
CA SER A 254 26.64 -6.46 8.05
C SER A 254 25.53 -5.41 7.97
N ILE A 255 24.32 -5.82 7.53
CA ILE A 255 23.18 -4.96 7.34
C ILE A 255 21.88 -5.71 7.59
N ASP A 256 20.88 -5.02 8.13
CA ASP A 256 19.53 -5.57 8.27
C ASP A 256 18.76 -5.48 6.95
N LEU A 257 18.10 -6.56 6.59
CA LEU A 257 17.20 -6.67 5.44
C LEU A 257 15.80 -7.04 5.94
N TRP A 258 14.91 -6.06 5.99
CA TRP A 258 13.57 -6.28 6.49
C TRP A 258 12.65 -6.83 5.42
N ALA A 259 12.02 -7.97 5.71
CA ALA A 259 11.08 -8.68 4.84
C ALA A 259 9.68 -8.69 5.45
N MET A 260 8.68 -8.34 4.63
CA MET A 260 7.27 -8.35 5.04
C MET A 260 6.83 -9.77 5.42
N PRO A 261 6.05 -9.94 6.50
CA PRO A 261 5.54 -11.25 6.91
C PRO A 261 4.34 -11.73 6.08
N VAL A 262 3.76 -10.84 5.27
CA VAL A 262 2.50 -11.06 4.54
C VAL A 262 2.68 -10.86 3.04
N GLN A 263 1.84 -11.54 2.25
CA GLN A 263 1.69 -11.28 0.83
C GLN A 263 1.05 -9.91 0.60
N ARG A 264 1.55 -9.18 -0.41
CA ARG A 264 0.99 -7.92 -0.88
C ARG A 264 0.82 -7.96 -2.40
N PRO A 265 -0.04 -7.11 -2.98
CA PRO A 265 -0.23 -7.05 -4.44
C PRO A 265 1.08 -6.85 -5.21
N TYR A 266 2.00 -6.07 -4.64
CA TYR A 266 3.30 -5.76 -5.20
C TYR A 266 4.42 -6.75 -4.83
N ASN A 267 4.17 -7.69 -3.91
CA ASN A 267 5.17 -8.70 -3.50
C ASN A 267 4.49 -9.99 -3.03
N PRO A 268 4.51 -11.04 -3.86
CA PRO A 268 3.86 -12.31 -3.54
C PRO A 268 4.62 -13.14 -2.48
N ASN A 269 5.93 -12.93 -2.30
CA ASN A 269 6.75 -13.66 -1.34
C ASN A 269 8.00 -12.88 -0.95
N ALA A 270 7.87 -11.97 0.00
CA ALA A 270 8.96 -11.12 0.47
C ALA A 270 10.09 -11.93 1.14
N ARG A 271 9.77 -13.02 1.84
CA ARG A 271 10.76 -13.89 2.45
C ARG A 271 11.70 -14.51 1.42
N ARG A 272 11.13 -15.09 0.37
CA ARG A 272 11.91 -15.68 -0.72
C ARG A 272 12.78 -14.64 -1.44
N MET A 273 12.21 -13.46 -1.67
CA MET A 273 12.95 -12.33 -2.24
C MET A 273 14.13 -11.92 -1.34
N ALA A 274 13.92 -11.82 -0.03
CA ALA A 274 14.98 -11.48 0.93
C ALA A 274 16.12 -12.51 0.93
N GLU A 275 15.79 -13.80 0.89
CA GLU A 275 16.78 -14.88 0.83
C GLU A 275 17.64 -14.79 -0.45
N MET A 276 17.04 -14.42 -1.58
CA MET A 276 17.76 -14.23 -2.84
C MET A 276 18.66 -12.98 -2.80
N ILE A 277 18.17 -11.86 -2.26
CA ILE A 277 18.97 -10.63 -2.08
C ILE A 277 20.12 -10.90 -1.10
N GLN A 278 19.87 -11.59 0.00
CA GLN A 278 20.89 -11.98 0.98
C GLN A 278 22.01 -12.78 0.30
N ALA A 279 21.65 -13.76 -0.53
CA ALA A 279 22.60 -14.56 -1.27
C ALA A 279 23.40 -13.74 -2.31
N ASP A 280 22.76 -12.80 -2.98
CA ASP A 280 23.40 -11.92 -3.93
C ASP A 280 24.36 -10.93 -3.25
N TRP A 281 23.96 -10.31 -2.16
CA TRP A 281 24.81 -9.42 -1.38
C TRP A 281 26.01 -10.13 -0.75
N ALA A 282 25.86 -11.40 -0.35
CA ALA A 282 26.97 -12.20 0.16
C ALA A 282 28.11 -12.36 -0.87
N LYS A 283 27.81 -12.41 -2.18
CA LYS A 283 28.81 -12.49 -3.25
C LYS A 283 29.74 -11.28 -3.34
N VAL A 284 29.28 -10.13 -2.81
CA VAL A 284 30.04 -8.88 -2.78
C VAL A 284 30.52 -8.52 -1.36
N GLY A 285 30.46 -9.48 -0.41
CA GLY A 285 30.99 -9.31 0.94
C GLY A 285 30.01 -8.70 1.94
N VAL A 286 28.74 -8.46 1.55
CA VAL A 286 27.73 -7.88 2.44
C VAL A 286 26.91 -8.98 3.10
N GLN A 287 26.87 -9.00 4.44
CA GLN A 287 26.15 -9.98 5.24
C GLN A 287 24.80 -9.40 5.66
N ALA A 288 23.73 -9.79 4.99
CA ALA A 288 22.38 -9.37 5.34
C ALA A 288 21.77 -10.26 6.41
N LYS A 289 21.18 -9.65 7.43
CA LYS A 289 20.35 -10.31 8.44
C LYS A 289 18.89 -10.06 8.09
N ILE A 290 18.16 -11.12 7.73
CA ILE A 290 16.72 -11.01 7.44
C ILE A 290 15.97 -10.79 8.75
N VAL A 291 15.18 -9.71 8.81
CA VAL A 291 14.36 -9.30 9.95
C VAL A 291 12.91 -9.24 9.52
N THR A 292 12.01 -9.70 10.36
CA THR A 292 10.56 -9.61 10.15
C THR A 292 9.86 -9.37 11.48
N TYR A 293 8.69 -8.71 11.41
CA TYR A 293 7.81 -8.44 12.54
C TYR A 293 6.37 -8.75 12.12
N GLU A 294 5.44 -8.82 13.07
CA GLU A 294 4.01 -8.77 12.74
C GLU A 294 3.71 -7.52 11.88
N TRP A 295 2.72 -7.61 10.98
CA TRP A 295 2.56 -6.58 9.94
C TRP A 295 2.33 -5.16 10.47
N GLY A 296 1.49 -4.99 11.48
CA GLY A 296 1.26 -3.67 12.08
C GLY A 296 2.51 -3.11 12.75
N GLU A 297 3.25 -3.96 13.46
CA GLU A 297 4.53 -3.61 14.07
C GLU A 297 5.61 -3.32 13.03
N TYR A 298 5.61 -4.08 11.92
CA TYR A 298 6.51 -3.84 10.79
C TYR A 298 6.33 -2.44 10.20
N LEU A 299 5.09 -2.03 9.96
CA LEU A 299 4.76 -0.71 9.43
C LEU A 299 5.16 0.41 10.39
N LYS A 300 4.83 0.24 11.68
CA LYS A 300 5.15 1.22 12.71
C LYS A 300 6.67 1.44 12.82
N ARG A 301 7.44 0.36 12.97
CA ARG A 301 8.91 0.44 13.09
C ARG A 301 9.57 0.95 11.82
N ALA A 302 9.03 0.61 10.64
CA ALA A 302 9.52 1.14 9.38
C ALA A 302 9.33 2.65 9.30
N LYS A 303 8.15 3.16 9.72
CA LYS A 303 7.86 4.59 9.84
C LYS A 303 8.79 5.29 10.83
N ASP A 304 9.08 4.64 11.96
CA ASP A 304 10.00 5.15 12.99
C ASP A 304 11.48 5.10 12.53
N GLY A 305 11.79 4.61 11.33
CA GLY A 305 13.13 4.58 10.74
C GLY A 305 14.09 3.60 11.43
N GLU A 306 13.60 2.55 12.08
CA GLU A 306 14.46 1.58 12.78
C GLU A 306 15.30 0.73 11.82
N HIS A 307 14.78 0.46 10.62
CA HIS A 307 15.42 -0.36 9.60
C HIS A 307 16.69 0.29 9.02
N GLN A 308 17.61 -0.53 8.51
CA GLN A 308 18.62 -0.11 7.55
C GLN A 308 18.09 -0.29 6.12
N THR A 309 17.58 -1.47 5.78
CA THR A 309 16.88 -1.69 4.53
C THR A 309 15.53 -2.34 4.76
N VAL A 310 14.52 -1.98 3.96
CA VAL A 310 13.16 -2.45 4.14
C VAL A 310 12.48 -2.73 2.80
N MET A 311 11.85 -3.90 2.70
CA MET A 311 11.00 -4.24 1.56
C MET A 311 9.62 -3.65 1.79
N MET A 312 9.17 -2.86 0.86
CA MET A 312 7.86 -2.23 0.83
C MET A 312 7.32 -2.20 -0.61
N GLY A 313 6.28 -1.50 -0.81
CA GLY A 313 5.71 -1.21 -2.11
C GLY A 313 4.53 -0.27 -1.99
N TRP A 314 3.99 0.09 -3.11
CA TRP A 314 2.81 0.94 -3.20
C TRP A 314 1.84 0.41 -4.25
N THR A 315 0.58 0.49 -3.95
CA THR A 315 -0.51 0.27 -4.92
C THR A 315 -1.17 1.62 -5.15
N GLY A 316 -1.25 2.05 -6.41
CA GLY A 316 -1.91 3.31 -6.74
C GLY A 316 -3.41 3.24 -6.49
N ASP A 317 -3.95 4.23 -5.77
CA ASP A 317 -5.33 4.23 -5.29
C ASP A 317 -6.29 5.01 -6.20
N ASN A 318 -5.81 6.11 -6.81
CA ASN A 318 -6.64 7.05 -7.56
C ASN A 318 -6.24 7.23 -9.04
N GLY A 319 -5.22 6.49 -9.51
CA GLY A 319 -4.74 6.55 -10.88
C GLY A 319 -3.88 7.77 -11.24
N ASP A 320 -3.62 8.66 -10.28
CA ASP A 320 -2.71 9.80 -10.45
C ASP A 320 -1.29 9.45 -9.96
N PRO A 321 -0.21 9.78 -10.70
CA PRO A 321 1.17 9.59 -10.27
C PRO A 321 1.50 10.27 -8.94
N ASP A 322 0.82 11.35 -8.59
CA ASP A 322 1.01 12.05 -7.33
C ASP A 322 0.78 11.14 -6.12
N ASN A 323 -0.10 10.17 -6.22
CA ASN A 323 -0.34 9.16 -5.19
C ASN A 323 0.93 8.38 -4.82
N PHE A 324 1.86 8.19 -5.76
CA PHE A 324 3.19 7.62 -5.51
C PHE A 324 4.18 8.68 -5.04
N PHE A 325 4.21 9.85 -5.68
CA PHE A 325 5.24 10.85 -5.44
C PHE A 325 5.01 11.64 -4.16
N ALA A 326 3.80 12.07 -3.88
CA ALA A 326 3.49 12.82 -2.66
C ALA A 326 3.78 11.99 -1.42
N THR A 327 3.33 10.73 -1.41
CA THR A 327 3.40 9.85 -0.24
C THR A 327 4.80 9.30 0.01
N LEU A 328 5.60 9.04 -1.03
CA LEU A 328 6.86 8.30 -0.90
C LEU A 328 8.11 9.15 -1.16
N PHE A 329 8.03 10.20 -1.97
CA PHE A 329 9.21 10.88 -2.51
C PHE A 329 9.15 12.40 -2.41
N SER A 330 8.10 12.97 -1.86
CA SER A 330 8.02 14.42 -1.64
C SER A 330 9.00 14.87 -0.55
N CYS A 331 9.34 16.15 -0.54
CA CYS A 331 10.14 16.73 0.54
C CYS A 331 9.44 16.60 1.92
N ALA A 332 8.12 16.51 1.94
CA ALA A 332 7.36 16.26 3.17
C ALA A 332 7.52 14.80 3.63
N ALA A 333 7.47 13.84 2.71
CA ALA A 333 7.66 12.42 3.01
C ALA A 333 9.11 12.09 3.45
N ALA A 334 10.09 12.92 3.06
CA ALA A 334 11.51 12.74 3.41
C ALA A 334 11.88 13.29 4.79
N LYS A 335 10.99 13.97 5.50
CA LYS A 335 11.17 14.53 6.85
C LYS A 335 10.69 13.57 7.93
#